data_3c939af3d88427e915d80a715a0f3b54
#
_entry.id   3c939af3d88427e915d80a715a0f3b54
#
_cell.length_a   1.000
_cell.length_b   1.000
_cell.length_c   1.000
_cell.angle_alpha   90.00
_cell.angle_beta   90.00
_cell.angle_gamma   90.00
#
_symmetry.space_group_name_H-M   'P 1'
#
loop_
_entity.id
_entity.type
_entity.pdbx_description
1 polymer ?
#
loop_
_entity_poly.entity_id
_entity_poly.type
_entity_poly.pdbx_seq_one_letter_code
_entity_poly.pdbx_strand_id
1 'polypeptide(L)'
;EGFFTQLNDVFTLVENGHDAQGNLLLTRTNASGARVAGLNVEAKVGYGHLLTFQAGYTYNHSRYIEPEQWSENPNIAPQRRMFRTPDHYGYFLCNIEPFKHFHIVTNGKVTGSMLVQHFAGYVPEDEEVETPVFFEWDVKLCYDIPLYKHYTLEINAGVKNLLDHFQRDIDQGMDRDAGYVYGPATPRTFFAGINLKI
;
A
#
# COMPACT_ATOMS: atom_id res chain seq x y z
N GLU A 1 14.97 6.24 13.55
CA GLU A 1 14.88 4.98 14.31
C GLU A 1 15.39 3.84 13.44
N GLY A 2 16.33 3.01 13.99
CA GLY A 2 16.71 1.73 13.40
C GLY A 2 16.01 0.60 14.13
N PHE A 3 15.62 -0.46 13.44
CA PHE A 3 14.97 -1.61 14.03
C PHE A 3 15.53 -2.93 13.48
N PHE A 4 15.50 -3.95 14.33
CA PHE A 4 15.78 -5.32 13.98
C PHE A 4 14.81 -6.24 14.71
N THR A 5 14.18 -7.14 13.97
CA THR A 5 13.25 -8.13 14.51
C THR A 5 13.57 -9.50 13.94
N GLN A 6 13.64 -10.49 14.79
CA GLN A 6 13.66 -11.88 14.38
C GLN A 6 12.31 -12.50 14.71
N LEU A 7 11.68 -13.06 13.70
CA LEU A 7 10.42 -13.79 13.79
C LEU A 7 10.75 -15.27 13.73
N ASN A 8 10.19 -16.04 14.63
CA ASN A 8 10.27 -17.50 14.60
C ASN A 8 8.91 -18.03 14.14
N ASP A 9 8.93 -19.13 13.40
CA ASP A 9 7.72 -19.82 12.96
C ASP A 9 6.71 -18.91 12.23
N VAL A 10 7.19 -18.08 11.29
CA VAL A 10 6.31 -17.22 10.48
C VAL A 10 5.37 -18.06 9.64
N PHE A 11 4.14 -17.58 9.47
CA PHE A 11 3.17 -18.27 8.63
C PHE A 11 3.51 -18.11 7.15
N THR A 12 3.43 -19.23 6.41
CA THR A 12 3.46 -19.27 4.96
C THR A 12 2.27 -20.07 4.43
N LEU A 13 1.93 -19.84 3.17
CA LEU A 13 0.94 -20.63 2.44
C LEU A 13 1.69 -21.55 1.49
N VAL A 14 1.39 -22.82 1.57
CA VAL A 14 1.91 -23.84 0.64
C VAL A 14 0.74 -24.55 -0.02
N GLU A 15 0.96 -24.94 -1.25
CA GLU A 15 0.02 -25.80 -1.97
C GLU A 15 -0.02 -27.18 -1.32
N ASN A 16 -1.24 -27.76 -1.27
CA ASN A 16 -1.47 -29.08 -0.71
C ASN A 16 -2.42 -29.89 -1.64
N GLY A 17 -2.12 -29.87 -2.94
CA GLY A 17 -2.92 -30.55 -3.97
C GLY A 17 -4.27 -29.89 -4.24
N HIS A 18 -5.21 -30.70 -4.76
CA HIS A 18 -6.55 -30.26 -5.13
C HIS A 18 -7.61 -31.09 -4.43
N ASP A 19 -8.79 -30.52 -4.19
CA ASP A 19 -9.94 -31.25 -3.69
C ASP A 19 -10.59 -32.12 -4.80
N ALA A 20 -11.63 -32.87 -4.43
CA ALA A 20 -12.36 -33.72 -5.37
C ALA A 20 -13.10 -32.95 -6.47
N GLN A 21 -13.27 -31.65 -6.32
CA GLN A 21 -13.87 -30.73 -7.28
C GLN A 21 -12.82 -30.01 -8.16
N GLY A 22 -11.53 -30.24 -7.91
CA GLY A 22 -10.42 -29.62 -8.63
C GLY A 22 -10.00 -28.24 -8.09
N ASN A 23 -10.50 -27.83 -6.92
CA ASN A 23 -10.08 -26.56 -6.32
C ASN A 23 -8.73 -26.74 -5.62
N LEU A 24 -7.83 -25.76 -5.80
CA LEU A 24 -6.53 -25.71 -5.15
C LEU A 24 -6.68 -25.64 -3.61
N LEU A 25 -6.02 -26.55 -2.92
CA LEU A 25 -5.95 -26.55 -1.45
C LEU A 25 -4.68 -25.83 -1.00
N LEU A 26 -4.86 -24.74 -0.29
CA LEU A 26 -3.76 -24.01 0.35
C LEU A 26 -3.73 -24.32 1.84
N THR A 27 -2.57 -24.76 2.33
CA THR A 27 -2.35 -25.03 3.75
C THR A 27 -1.50 -23.90 4.34
N ARG A 28 -1.98 -23.32 5.43
CA ARG A 28 -1.15 -22.41 6.23
C ARG A 28 -0.28 -23.22 7.16
N THR A 29 1.02 -23.05 7.04
CA THR A 29 2.01 -23.76 7.86
C THR A 29 3.04 -22.77 8.44
N ASN A 30 3.91 -23.24 9.30
CA ASN A 30 5.01 -22.47 9.86
C ASN A 30 6.25 -22.62 8.97
N ALA A 31 6.79 -21.50 8.53
CA ALA A 31 8.10 -21.41 7.90
C ALA A 31 9.23 -21.40 8.95
N SER A 32 10.47 -21.51 8.50
CA SER A 32 11.68 -21.53 9.35
C SER A 32 11.87 -20.26 10.20
N GLY A 33 11.18 -19.19 9.88
CA GLY A 33 11.31 -17.88 10.49
C GLY A 33 11.81 -16.82 9.52
N ALA A 34 11.86 -15.58 9.99
CA ALA A 34 12.30 -14.44 9.18
C ALA A 34 13.09 -13.42 9.99
N ARG A 35 13.90 -12.63 9.31
CA ARG A 35 14.58 -11.46 9.86
C ARG A 35 14.12 -10.22 9.12
N VAL A 36 13.79 -9.20 9.91
CA VAL A 36 13.37 -7.90 9.43
C VAL A 36 14.27 -6.86 10.05
N ALA A 37 14.95 -6.08 9.23
CA ALA A 37 15.82 -4.99 9.67
C ALA A 37 15.55 -3.75 8.82
N GLY A 38 15.62 -2.58 9.43
CA GLY A 38 15.32 -1.38 8.67
C GLY A 38 15.60 -0.08 9.40
N LEU A 39 15.24 0.98 8.72
CA LEU A 39 15.40 2.36 9.18
C LEU A 39 14.14 3.15 8.89
N ASN A 40 13.63 3.85 9.92
CA ASN A 40 12.56 4.83 9.78
C ASN A 40 13.14 6.24 9.94
N VAL A 41 12.82 7.11 8.99
CA VAL A 41 13.13 8.54 9.05
C VAL A 41 11.86 9.32 8.91
N GLU A 42 11.62 10.24 9.83
CA GLU A 42 10.47 11.14 9.80
C GLU A 42 10.93 12.57 10.04
N ALA A 43 10.35 13.51 9.31
CA ALA A 43 10.60 14.93 9.45
C ALA A 43 9.29 15.71 9.42
N LYS A 44 9.20 16.74 10.28
CA LYS A 44 8.08 17.67 10.29
C LYS A 44 8.61 19.10 10.34
N VAL A 45 8.12 19.95 9.46
CA VAL A 45 8.50 21.35 9.34
C VAL A 45 7.24 22.20 9.31
N GLY A 46 7.26 23.30 10.06
CA GLY A 46 6.19 24.31 10.06
C GLY A 46 6.78 25.70 9.81
N TYR A 47 6.10 26.48 9.01
CA TYR A 47 6.45 27.90 8.78
C TYR A 47 5.23 28.80 9.02
N GLY A 48 5.15 29.33 10.23
CA GLY A 48 4.02 30.14 10.69
C GLY A 48 2.69 29.40 10.51
N HIS A 49 1.72 30.10 9.93
CA HIS A 49 0.44 29.53 9.51
C HIS A 49 0.45 29.10 8.05
N LEU A 50 1.49 29.50 7.29
CA LEU A 50 1.54 29.31 5.84
C LEU A 50 1.70 27.84 5.43
N LEU A 51 2.55 27.09 6.16
CA LEU A 51 2.96 25.75 5.72
C LEU A 51 3.15 24.81 6.91
N THR A 52 2.57 23.64 6.80
CA THR A 52 2.99 22.47 7.60
C THR A 52 3.29 21.33 6.63
N PHE A 53 4.50 20.80 6.73
CA PHE A 53 4.93 19.66 5.93
C PHE A 53 5.44 18.56 6.87
N GLN A 54 5.02 17.33 6.62
CA GLN A 54 5.51 16.14 7.30
C GLN A 54 5.79 15.07 6.26
N ALA A 55 6.89 14.37 6.40
CA ALA A 55 7.22 13.24 5.54
C ALA A 55 7.87 12.14 6.35
N GLY A 56 7.58 10.91 5.99
CA GLY A 56 8.18 9.71 6.56
C GLY A 56 8.64 8.77 5.46
N TYR A 57 9.75 8.10 5.70
CA TYR A 57 10.31 7.11 4.80
C TYR A 57 10.83 5.92 5.61
N THR A 58 10.55 4.72 5.13
CA THR A 58 11.01 3.47 5.71
C THR A 58 11.76 2.67 4.66
N TYR A 59 12.97 2.27 5.04
CA TYR A 59 13.69 1.17 4.40
C TYR A 59 13.52 -0.08 5.24
N ASN A 60 13.10 -1.17 4.61
CA ASN A 60 12.80 -2.43 5.27
C ASN A 60 13.41 -3.61 4.50
N HIS A 61 14.31 -4.35 5.13
CA HIS A 61 14.92 -5.54 4.57
C HIS A 61 14.36 -6.78 5.27
N SER A 62 13.45 -7.48 4.59
CA SER A 62 12.72 -8.63 5.14
C SER A 62 13.08 -9.89 4.38
N ARG A 63 13.63 -10.89 5.09
CA ARG A 63 14.08 -12.15 4.48
C ARG A 63 13.76 -13.35 5.37
N TYR A 64 13.32 -14.44 4.75
CA TYR A 64 13.26 -15.73 5.41
C TYR A 64 14.66 -16.22 5.81
N ILE A 65 14.73 -16.93 6.94
CA ILE A 65 15.99 -17.54 7.43
C ILE A 65 16.44 -18.63 6.48
N GLU A 66 15.50 -19.53 6.12
CA GLU A 66 15.68 -20.52 5.07
C GLU A 66 14.85 -20.14 3.84
N PRO A 67 15.26 -20.53 2.63
CA PRO A 67 14.43 -20.31 1.45
C PRO A 67 13.07 -21.04 1.57
N GLU A 68 11.98 -20.36 1.27
CA GLU A 68 10.64 -20.92 1.30
C GLU A 68 10.20 -21.36 -0.10
N GLN A 69 9.76 -22.62 -0.22
CA GLN A 69 9.11 -23.16 -1.40
C GLN A 69 7.59 -23.04 -1.20
N TRP A 70 6.96 -22.17 -1.97
CA TRP A 70 5.55 -21.88 -1.82
C TRP A 70 4.65 -22.57 -2.87
N SER A 71 5.24 -23.01 -3.98
CA SER A 71 4.56 -23.66 -5.11
C SER A 71 5.18 -25.01 -5.42
N GLU A 72 4.37 -25.94 -5.93
CA GLU A 72 4.83 -27.22 -6.46
C GLU A 72 5.39 -27.11 -7.90
N ASN A 73 5.27 -25.93 -8.55
CA ASN A 73 5.81 -25.70 -9.88
C ASN A 73 7.35 -25.75 -9.86
N PRO A 74 7.99 -26.69 -10.58
CA PRO A 74 9.44 -26.86 -10.58
C PRO A 74 10.20 -25.65 -11.19
N ASN A 75 9.51 -24.79 -11.90
CA ASN A 75 10.08 -23.57 -12.47
C ASN A 75 10.22 -22.43 -11.44
N ILE A 76 9.60 -22.58 -10.27
CA ILE A 76 9.67 -21.58 -9.18
C ILE A 76 10.75 -22.02 -8.17
N ALA A 77 11.79 -21.22 -8.06
CA ALA A 77 12.87 -21.47 -7.11
C ALA A 77 12.46 -21.05 -5.68
N PRO A 78 12.95 -21.75 -4.63
CA PRO A 78 12.73 -21.33 -3.26
C PRO A 78 13.20 -19.90 -3.01
N GLN A 79 12.39 -19.11 -2.29
CA GLN A 79 12.55 -17.67 -2.17
C GLN A 79 12.95 -17.26 -0.75
N ARG A 80 13.96 -16.37 -0.64
CA ARG A 80 14.33 -15.76 0.65
C ARG A 80 13.66 -14.41 0.89
N ARG A 81 13.21 -13.71 -0.16
CA ARG A 81 12.44 -12.48 0.02
C ARG A 81 11.08 -12.79 0.61
N MET A 82 10.68 -12.04 1.63
CA MET A 82 9.32 -12.17 2.13
C MET A 82 8.34 -11.59 1.10
N PHE A 83 7.31 -12.37 0.80
CA PHE A 83 6.25 -11.92 -0.09
C PHE A 83 5.44 -10.79 0.53
N ARG A 84 4.88 -9.93 -0.32
CA ARG A 84 4.00 -8.81 0.05
C ARG A 84 4.63 -7.82 1.02
N THR A 85 5.95 -7.70 0.97
CA THR A 85 6.72 -6.82 1.84
C THR A 85 7.63 -5.94 0.99
N PRO A 86 7.23 -4.68 0.74
CA PRO A 86 8.08 -3.75 -0.02
C PRO A 86 9.32 -3.37 0.81
N ASP A 87 10.47 -3.31 0.16
CA ASP A 87 11.70 -2.87 0.81
C ASP A 87 11.72 -1.35 1.08
N HIS A 88 10.88 -0.59 0.35
CA HIS A 88 10.82 0.87 0.43
C HIS A 88 9.37 1.35 0.47
N TYR A 89 9.02 2.19 1.42
CA TYR A 89 7.74 2.89 1.45
C TYR A 89 7.83 4.22 2.19
N GLY A 90 6.90 5.09 1.94
CA GLY A 90 6.92 6.40 2.57
C GLY A 90 5.65 7.19 2.30
N TYR A 91 5.59 8.36 2.92
CA TYR A 91 4.46 9.26 2.80
C TYR A 91 4.90 10.71 2.96
N PHE A 92 4.06 11.61 2.50
CA PHE A 92 4.11 13.01 2.88
C PHE A 92 2.71 13.56 3.12
N LEU A 93 2.64 14.55 3.98
CA LEU A 93 1.46 15.37 4.27
C LEU A 93 1.87 16.83 4.17
N CYS A 94 1.10 17.64 3.47
CA CYS A 94 1.38 19.05 3.32
C CYS A 94 0.08 19.86 3.43
N ASN A 95 0.05 20.81 4.36
CA ASN A 95 -1.00 21.80 4.48
C ASN A 95 -0.42 23.18 4.16
N ILE A 96 -1.06 23.89 3.26
CA ILE A 96 -0.64 25.22 2.82
C ILE A 96 -1.83 26.18 3.00
N GLU A 97 -1.60 27.30 3.67
CA GLU A 97 -2.57 28.39 3.84
C GLU A 97 -2.00 29.66 3.18
N PRO A 98 -2.03 29.79 1.85
CA PRO A 98 -1.37 30.89 1.16
C PRO A 98 -2.01 32.25 1.44
N PHE A 99 -3.30 32.26 1.77
CA PHE A 99 -4.04 33.43 2.21
C PHE A 99 -5.24 33.03 3.09
N LYS A 100 -5.78 33.99 3.80
CA LYS A 100 -6.85 33.77 4.76
C LYS A 100 -8.05 33.02 4.12
N HIS A 101 -8.56 32.03 4.82
CA HIS A 101 -9.71 31.20 4.44
C HIS A 101 -9.46 30.22 3.29
N PHE A 102 -8.28 30.16 2.70
CA PHE A 102 -7.98 29.22 1.65
C PHE A 102 -6.89 28.23 2.10
N HIS A 103 -7.20 26.93 1.98
CA HIS A 103 -6.33 25.84 2.39
C HIS A 103 -6.11 24.88 1.24
N ILE A 104 -4.88 24.46 1.07
CA ILE A 104 -4.50 23.39 0.17
C ILE A 104 -4.00 22.25 1.04
N VAL A 105 -4.66 21.11 0.97
CA VAL A 105 -4.25 19.89 1.66
C VAL A 105 -3.80 18.88 0.61
N THR A 106 -2.58 18.43 0.71
CA THR A 106 -2.06 17.43 -0.20
C THR A 106 -1.29 16.37 0.56
N ASN A 107 -1.44 15.14 0.14
CA ASN A 107 -0.73 13.99 0.69
C ASN A 107 -0.31 13.04 -0.41
N GLY A 108 0.75 12.34 -0.17
CA GLY A 108 1.21 11.28 -1.06
C GLY A 108 1.69 10.09 -0.29
N LYS A 109 1.58 8.91 -0.90
CA LYS A 109 2.07 7.65 -0.38
C LYS A 109 2.80 6.92 -1.48
N VAL A 110 4.02 6.50 -1.21
CA VAL A 110 4.80 5.64 -2.08
C VAL A 110 4.89 4.24 -1.49
N THR A 111 4.61 3.24 -2.30
CA THR A 111 4.83 1.83 -1.99
C THR A 111 5.78 1.26 -3.03
N GLY A 112 6.96 0.84 -2.60
CA GLY A 112 7.98 0.23 -3.46
C GLY A 112 7.52 -1.08 -4.06
N SER A 113 8.28 -1.59 -5.02
CA SER A 113 8.06 -2.92 -5.57
C SER A 113 8.19 -3.99 -4.48
N MET A 114 7.41 -5.04 -4.62
CA MET A 114 7.46 -6.20 -3.75
C MET A 114 7.18 -7.46 -4.55
N LEU A 115 7.67 -8.58 -4.06
CA LEU A 115 7.39 -9.88 -4.65
C LEU A 115 6.02 -10.36 -4.16
N VAL A 116 5.17 -10.82 -5.07
CA VAL A 116 3.88 -11.42 -4.77
C VAL A 116 3.71 -12.75 -5.47
N GLN A 117 2.98 -13.63 -4.84
CA GLN A 117 2.57 -14.91 -5.38
C GLN A 117 1.31 -14.72 -6.22
N HIS A 118 1.24 -15.37 -7.36
CA HIS A 118 0.05 -15.44 -8.20
C HIS A 118 -0.20 -16.92 -8.48
N PHE A 119 -1.24 -17.45 -7.86
CA PHE A 119 -1.57 -18.87 -7.97
C PHE A 119 -2.27 -19.19 -9.27
N ALA A 120 -1.99 -20.39 -9.80
CA ALA A 120 -2.65 -20.92 -10.98
C ALA A 120 -4.18 -20.96 -10.82
N GLY A 121 -4.88 -20.84 -11.95
CA GLY A 121 -6.33 -20.73 -12.03
C GLY A 121 -6.69 -19.73 -13.12
N TYR A 122 -6.57 -18.46 -12.85
CA TYR A 122 -6.68 -17.37 -13.84
C TYR A 122 -5.46 -17.34 -14.78
N VAL A 123 -4.27 -17.54 -14.22
CA VAL A 123 -3.04 -17.81 -14.99
C VAL A 123 -2.85 -19.32 -15.14
N PRO A 124 -2.16 -19.78 -16.20
CA PRO A 124 -2.02 -21.21 -16.46
C PRO A 124 -1.13 -21.95 -15.45
N GLU A 125 -0.16 -21.26 -14.85
CA GLU A 125 0.78 -21.78 -13.86
C GLU A 125 1.02 -20.75 -12.76
N ASP A 126 1.50 -21.21 -11.61
CA ASP A 126 1.92 -20.30 -10.54
C ASP A 126 3.05 -19.39 -11.02
N GLU A 127 3.00 -18.14 -10.63
CA GLU A 127 3.98 -17.13 -11.00
C GLU A 127 4.47 -16.31 -9.81
N GLU A 128 5.73 -15.92 -9.82
CA GLU A 128 6.26 -14.85 -8.95
C GLU A 128 6.24 -13.53 -9.71
N VAL A 129 5.52 -12.57 -9.19
CA VAL A 129 5.36 -11.25 -9.82
C VAL A 129 6.05 -10.18 -8.99
N GLU A 130 6.96 -9.43 -9.61
CA GLU A 130 7.50 -8.21 -9.02
C GLU A 130 6.53 -7.05 -9.32
N THR A 131 5.93 -6.48 -8.28
CA THR A 131 4.94 -5.42 -8.45
C THR A 131 5.59 -4.12 -8.90
N PRO A 132 4.89 -3.25 -9.63
CA PRO A 132 5.37 -1.90 -9.88
C PRO A 132 5.43 -1.07 -8.60
N VAL A 133 6.14 0.05 -8.64
CA VAL A 133 6.09 1.09 -7.59
C VAL A 133 4.78 1.87 -7.75
N PHE A 134 4.04 2.01 -6.66
CA PHE A 134 2.84 2.83 -6.62
C PHE A 134 3.12 4.16 -5.92
N PHE A 135 2.64 5.23 -6.52
CA PHE A 135 2.63 6.56 -5.91
C PHE A 135 1.22 7.13 -5.98
N GLU A 136 0.52 7.09 -4.87
CA GLU A 136 -0.80 7.69 -4.69
C GLU A 136 -0.62 9.13 -4.25
N TRP A 137 -1.21 10.08 -4.96
CA TRP A 137 -1.12 11.50 -4.64
C TRP A 137 -2.51 12.13 -4.65
N ASP A 138 -2.89 12.70 -3.52
CA ASP A 138 -4.17 13.37 -3.32
C ASP A 138 -3.99 14.87 -3.16
N VAL A 139 -4.93 15.65 -3.68
CA VAL A 139 -4.98 17.09 -3.53
C VAL A 139 -6.40 17.51 -3.21
N LYS A 140 -6.57 18.33 -2.17
CA LYS A 140 -7.84 18.93 -1.77
C LYS A 140 -7.65 20.44 -1.62
N LEU A 141 -8.53 21.21 -2.21
CA LEU A 141 -8.67 22.65 -2.05
C LEU A 141 -9.88 22.92 -1.16
N CYS A 142 -9.71 23.81 -0.19
CA CYS A 142 -10.79 24.19 0.73
C CYS A 142 -10.88 25.71 0.79
N TYR A 143 -12.10 26.22 0.85
CA TYR A 143 -12.38 27.62 1.09
C TYR A 143 -13.40 27.78 2.22
N ASP A 144 -13.01 28.50 3.27
CA ASP A 144 -13.80 28.78 4.46
C ASP A 144 -14.56 30.09 4.29
N ILE A 145 -15.87 30.05 4.31
CA ILE A 145 -16.77 31.20 4.25
C ILE A 145 -17.28 31.46 5.68
N PRO A 146 -16.80 32.49 6.39
CA PRO A 146 -17.35 32.86 7.67
C PRO A 146 -18.82 33.26 7.53
N LEU A 147 -19.67 32.61 8.28
CA LEU A 147 -21.08 32.96 8.41
C LEU A 147 -21.31 33.78 9.68
N TYR A 148 -22.49 33.72 10.24
CA TYR A 148 -22.84 34.46 11.44
C TYR A 148 -22.26 33.82 12.72
N LYS A 149 -21.64 34.62 13.61
CA LYS A 149 -21.02 34.21 14.89
C LYS A 149 -19.91 33.16 14.71
N HIS A 150 -20.18 31.92 15.14
CA HIS A 150 -19.19 30.82 15.18
C HIS A 150 -19.33 29.85 14.01
N TYR A 151 -20.26 30.07 13.09
CA TYR A 151 -20.49 29.18 11.97
C TYR A 151 -19.56 29.52 10.80
N THR A 152 -18.95 28.50 10.26
CA THR A 152 -18.15 28.60 9.03
C THR A 152 -18.59 27.55 8.03
N LEU A 153 -18.86 27.96 6.80
CA LEU A 153 -19.14 27.05 5.70
C LEU A 153 -17.84 26.77 4.94
N GLU A 154 -17.36 25.53 4.99
CA GLU A 154 -16.25 25.09 4.17
C GLU A 154 -16.78 24.50 2.86
N ILE A 155 -16.36 25.05 1.73
CA ILE A 155 -16.53 24.44 0.41
C ILE A 155 -15.20 23.78 0.05
N ASN A 156 -15.23 22.54 -0.38
CA ASN A 156 -14.03 21.82 -0.77
C ASN A 156 -14.22 21.04 -2.07
N ALA A 157 -13.13 20.87 -2.80
CA ALA A 157 -13.05 20.02 -3.97
C ALA A 157 -11.64 19.44 -4.07
N GLY A 158 -11.52 18.29 -4.70
CA GLY A 158 -10.21 17.67 -4.81
C GLY A 158 -10.19 16.48 -5.76
N VAL A 159 -9.02 15.88 -5.81
CA VAL A 159 -8.75 14.67 -6.57
C VAL A 159 -7.97 13.71 -5.68
N LYS A 160 -8.42 12.46 -5.65
CA LYS A 160 -7.67 11.33 -5.10
C LYS A 160 -6.96 10.60 -6.22
N ASN A 161 -5.79 10.08 -5.91
CA ASN A 161 -4.95 9.37 -6.85
C ASN A 161 -4.73 10.16 -8.16
N LEU A 162 -4.19 11.38 -8.03
CA LEU A 162 -3.98 12.33 -9.14
C LEU A 162 -3.22 11.71 -10.32
N LEU A 163 -2.28 10.80 -10.05
CA LEU A 163 -1.44 10.16 -11.06
C LEU A 163 -2.08 8.92 -11.69
N ASP A 164 -3.25 8.50 -11.20
CA ASP A 164 -3.96 7.31 -11.69
C ASP A 164 -3.14 6.01 -11.58
N HIS A 165 -2.31 5.90 -10.52
CA HIS A 165 -1.52 4.72 -10.22
C HIS A 165 -2.33 3.72 -9.39
N PHE A 166 -2.86 2.69 -10.05
CA PHE A 166 -3.59 1.62 -9.37
C PHE A 166 -3.30 0.28 -10.04
N GLN A 167 -3.60 -0.81 -9.35
CA GLN A 167 -3.46 -2.14 -9.90
C GLN A 167 -4.49 -2.35 -10.99
N ARG A 168 -4.05 -2.72 -12.20
CA ARG A 168 -4.91 -2.90 -13.39
C ARG A 168 -5.10 -4.36 -13.78
N ASP A 169 -4.26 -5.23 -13.27
CA ASP A 169 -4.17 -6.66 -13.56
C ASP A 169 -4.83 -7.53 -12.48
N ILE A 170 -5.87 -7.01 -11.84
CA ILE A 170 -6.66 -7.78 -10.87
C ILE A 170 -7.42 -8.88 -11.61
N ASP A 171 -7.25 -10.11 -11.16
CA ASP A 171 -7.97 -11.27 -11.69
C ASP A 171 -9.48 -11.12 -11.58
N GLN A 172 -10.19 -11.67 -12.56
CA GLN A 172 -11.64 -11.60 -12.64
C GLN A 172 -12.24 -12.98 -12.89
N GLY A 173 -13.51 -13.16 -12.51
CA GLY A 173 -14.23 -14.40 -12.77
C GLY A 173 -14.10 -15.44 -11.65
N MET A 174 -14.43 -16.68 -11.97
CA MET A 174 -14.49 -17.77 -10.98
C MET A 174 -13.10 -18.32 -10.65
N ASP A 175 -12.21 -18.33 -11.63
CA ASP A 175 -10.87 -18.90 -11.51
C ASP A 175 -9.82 -17.89 -11.01
N ARG A 176 -10.28 -16.71 -10.55
CA ARG A 176 -9.39 -15.65 -10.05
C ARG A 176 -8.63 -16.08 -8.80
N ASP A 177 -7.36 -15.71 -8.69
CA ASP A 177 -6.68 -15.69 -7.40
C ASP A 177 -7.15 -14.48 -6.58
N ALA A 178 -8.04 -14.72 -5.61
CA ALA A 178 -8.55 -13.68 -4.73
C ALA A 178 -7.44 -13.06 -3.85
N GLY A 179 -6.31 -13.72 -3.72
CA GLY A 179 -5.11 -13.25 -3.07
C GLY A 179 -4.30 -12.27 -3.91
N TYR A 180 -4.44 -12.28 -5.24
CA TYR A 180 -3.64 -11.44 -6.14
C TYR A 180 -4.13 -9.98 -6.17
N VAL A 181 -4.17 -9.37 -4.99
CA VAL A 181 -4.45 -7.94 -4.78
C VAL A 181 -3.27 -7.33 -4.04
N TYR A 182 -2.50 -6.46 -4.68
CA TYR A 182 -1.23 -5.96 -4.17
C TYR A 182 -1.09 -4.43 -4.27
N GLY A 183 -1.91 -3.77 -5.06
CA GLY A 183 -1.86 -2.33 -5.32
C GLY A 183 -3.11 -1.59 -4.90
N PRO A 184 -3.13 -0.27 -5.05
CA PRO A 184 -4.34 0.54 -4.88
C PRO A 184 -5.42 0.07 -5.84
N ALA A 185 -6.64 -0.10 -5.34
CA ALA A 185 -7.78 -0.56 -6.14
C ALA A 185 -8.59 0.59 -6.75
N THR A 186 -8.35 1.84 -6.33
CA THR A 186 -9.16 2.99 -6.72
C THR A 186 -8.42 3.85 -7.74
N PRO A 187 -8.98 4.03 -8.96
CA PRO A 187 -8.44 4.94 -9.96
C PRO A 187 -8.61 6.39 -9.52
N ARG A 188 -8.12 7.33 -10.34
CA ARG A 188 -8.30 8.75 -10.12
C ARG A 188 -9.77 9.09 -9.88
N THR A 189 -10.05 9.75 -8.77
CA THR A 189 -11.42 10.08 -8.36
C THR A 189 -11.52 11.54 -7.99
N PHE A 190 -12.44 12.27 -8.61
CA PHE A 190 -12.77 13.65 -8.27
C PHE A 190 -13.87 13.68 -7.23
N PHE A 191 -13.80 14.63 -6.31
CA PHE A 191 -14.81 14.84 -5.30
C PHE A 191 -15.03 16.31 -5.00
N ALA A 192 -16.20 16.63 -4.52
CA ALA A 192 -16.54 17.94 -3.97
C ALA A 192 -17.43 17.75 -2.74
N GLY A 193 -17.37 18.69 -1.81
CA GLY A 193 -18.12 18.62 -0.58
C GLY A 193 -18.33 19.98 0.07
N ILE A 194 -19.29 19.99 1.00
CA ILE A 194 -19.61 21.15 1.82
C ILE A 194 -19.67 20.69 3.28
N ASN A 195 -18.99 21.43 4.17
CA ASN A 195 -18.97 21.16 5.61
C ASN A 195 -19.41 22.41 6.37
N LEU A 196 -20.31 22.25 7.33
CA LEU A 196 -20.65 23.30 8.28
C LEU A 196 -19.88 23.06 9.57
N LYS A 197 -19.00 24.01 9.93
CA LYS A 197 -18.24 24.03 11.18
C LYS A 197 -19.00 24.93 12.18
N ILE A 198 -19.15 24.45 13.41
CA ILE A 198 -19.89 25.10 14.51
C ILE A 198 -18.94 25.43 15.64
#